data_54dede8f2022c5191758d5b8f177344b
#
_entry.id   54dede8f2022c5191758d5b8f177344b
#
_cell.length_a   1.000
_cell.length_b   1.000
_cell.length_c   1.000
_cell.angle_alpha   90.00
_cell.angle_beta   90.00
_cell.angle_gamma   90.00
#
_symmetry.space_group_name_H-M   'P 1'
#
loop_
_entity.id
_entity.type
_entity.pdbx_description
1 polymer ?
#
loop_
_entity_poly.entity_id
_entity_poly.type
_entity_poly.pdbx_seq_one_letter_code
_entity_poly.pdbx_strand_id
1 'polypeptide(L)'
;MMTKTFPRRLFTLLILVVCPLATLPGCAQFVLLSYVLGGPPSIEPDFDAQTGLSLDGKDTTVAVVCYVPTELEFESPKIDVEVASALAYRLAEHRINVIGPDYVRAWIDEHPDWERPEEIGEALHATYVIDIELTDFSLYEENTHSLYRGRAEVYVKVIEMLEDGTGEEVYATELNSVFPQLVPRSTQENSLLEFKREYLSRLSEELGWLFYERYNGDKIPWAT
;
A
#
# COMPACT_ATOMS: atom_id res chain seq x y z
N MET A 1 13.99 -10.55 -69.37
CA MET A 1 14.70 -10.54 -68.12
C MET A 1 15.11 -9.09 -67.82
N MET A 2 14.28 -8.31 -67.14
CA MET A 2 14.55 -6.87 -66.90
C MET A 2 15.11 -6.70 -65.49
N THR A 3 16.41 -6.45 -65.42
CA THR A 3 17.07 -6.10 -64.17
C THR A 3 16.79 -4.61 -63.85
N LYS A 4 15.92 -4.32 -62.85
CA LYS A 4 15.71 -2.98 -62.32
C LYS A 4 16.95 -2.54 -61.52
N THR A 5 17.78 -1.67 -62.12
CA THR A 5 18.85 -1.01 -61.43
C THR A 5 18.27 0.00 -60.46
N PHE A 6 18.37 -0.27 -59.19
CA PHE A 6 17.98 0.63 -58.10
C PHE A 6 18.89 1.89 -58.15
N PRO A 7 18.36 3.12 -58.11
CA PRO A 7 19.22 4.32 -58.28
C PRO A 7 20.14 4.47 -57.06
N ARG A 8 21.44 4.42 -57.37
CA ARG A 8 22.55 4.55 -56.36
C ARG A 8 22.40 5.76 -55.45
N ARG A 9 21.69 6.81 -55.89
CA ARG A 9 21.42 8.06 -55.12
C ARG A 9 20.41 7.80 -53.97
N LEU A 10 19.46 6.90 -54.14
CA LEU A 10 18.49 6.58 -53.10
C LEU A 10 19.14 5.77 -51.96
N PHE A 11 20.09 4.92 -52.28
CA PHE A 11 20.84 4.12 -51.30
C PHE A 11 21.83 4.99 -50.48
N THR A 12 22.46 6.00 -51.10
CA THR A 12 23.30 6.95 -50.39
C THR A 12 22.51 7.89 -49.48
N LEU A 13 21.30 8.28 -49.89
CA LEU A 13 20.40 9.10 -49.07
C LEU A 13 19.88 8.32 -47.86
N LEU A 14 19.57 7.04 -48.03
CA LEU A 14 19.15 6.15 -46.96
C LEU A 14 20.24 5.93 -45.90
N ILE A 15 21.52 5.77 -46.35
CA ILE A 15 22.68 5.61 -45.45
C ILE A 15 22.94 6.92 -44.69
N LEU A 16 22.76 8.09 -45.32
CA LEU A 16 23.01 9.40 -44.73
C LEU A 16 21.94 9.77 -43.67
N VAL A 17 20.76 9.20 -43.73
CA VAL A 17 19.69 9.41 -42.76
C VAL A 17 19.75 8.38 -41.62
N VAL A 18 20.16 7.15 -41.87
CA VAL A 18 20.23 6.06 -40.88
C VAL A 18 21.51 6.16 -40.01
N CYS A 19 22.63 6.64 -40.60
CA CYS A 19 23.91 6.71 -39.87
C CYS A 19 23.93 7.71 -38.68
N PRO A 20 23.31 8.92 -38.70
CA PRO A 20 23.27 9.81 -37.55
C PRO A 20 22.28 9.31 -36.47
N LEU A 21 21.30 8.47 -36.80
CA LEU A 21 20.43 7.86 -35.78
C LEU A 21 21.15 6.78 -34.94
N ALA A 22 22.19 6.17 -35.48
CA ALA A 22 22.96 5.11 -34.78
C ALA A 22 24.04 5.65 -33.85
N THR A 23 24.37 6.96 -33.91
CA THR A 23 25.44 7.58 -33.11
C THR A 23 24.96 8.39 -31.92
N LEU A 24 23.61 8.33 -31.61
CA LEU A 24 23.08 8.96 -30.42
C LEU A 24 23.46 8.14 -29.19
N PRO A 25 24.04 8.71 -28.13
CA PRO A 25 24.43 7.97 -26.92
C PRO A 25 23.18 7.39 -26.24
N GLY A 26 23.00 6.08 -26.40
CA GLY A 26 21.72 5.39 -26.38
C GLY A 26 21.10 5.06 -25.02
N CYS A 27 21.79 5.09 -23.88
CA CYS A 27 21.17 4.62 -22.63
C CYS A 27 20.07 5.55 -22.11
N ALA A 28 20.25 6.84 -22.14
CA ALA A 28 19.27 7.81 -21.64
C ALA A 28 18.00 7.87 -22.50
N GLN A 29 18.11 7.67 -23.79
CA GLN A 29 16.96 7.69 -24.72
C GLN A 29 16.14 6.40 -24.67
N PHE A 30 16.77 5.25 -24.44
CA PHE A 30 16.04 4.01 -24.18
C PHE A 30 15.27 4.08 -22.87
N VAL A 31 15.84 4.66 -21.82
CA VAL A 31 15.15 4.89 -20.54
C VAL A 31 13.98 5.85 -20.75
N LEU A 32 14.15 6.93 -21.48
CA LEU A 32 13.08 7.88 -21.78
C LEU A 32 11.96 7.22 -22.62
N LEU A 33 12.34 6.42 -23.62
CA LEU A 33 11.39 5.70 -24.48
C LEU A 33 10.62 4.63 -23.69
N SER A 34 11.28 3.89 -22.80
CA SER A 34 10.61 2.91 -21.93
C SER A 34 9.64 3.61 -20.96
N TYR A 35 10.00 4.78 -20.44
CA TYR A 35 9.14 5.59 -19.59
C TYR A 35 7.90 6.12 -20.34
N VAL A 36 8.07 6.55 -21.60
CA VAL A 36 6.95 7.06 -22.41
C VAL A 36 6.03 5.94 -22.91
N LEU A 37 6.56 4.74 -23.19
CA LEU A 37 5.79 3.60 -23.69
C LEU A 37 5.26 2.68 -22.58
N GLY A 38 6.01 2.52 -21.49
CA GLY A 38 5.69 1.62 -20.39
C GLY A 38 5.21 2.32 -19.10
N GLY A 39 5.23 3.67 -19.07
CA GLY A 39 4.92 4.42 -17.85
C GLY A 39 6.10 4.45 -16.84
N PRO A 40 5.91 5.11 -15.71
CA PRO A 40 6.89 5.07 -14.63
C PRO A 40 7.06 3.64 -14.11
N PRO A 41 8.28 3.24 -13.69
CA PRO A 41 8.49 1.92 -13.10
C PRO A 41 7.66 1.81 -11.81
N SER A 42 6.84 0.78 -11.72
CA SER A 42 6.13 0.41 -10.51
C SER A 42 7.08 -0.29 -9.52
N ILE A 43 6.77 -0.17 -8.25
CA ILE A 43 7.42 -0.90 -7.17
C ILE A 43 6.46 -2.01 -6.77
N GLU A 44 6.95 -3.24 -6.87
CA GLU A 44 6.21 -4.44 -6.48
C GLU A 44 5.82 -4.37 -4.99
N PRO A 45 4.61 -4.83 -4.61
CA PRO A 45 4.21 -4.92 -3.22
C PRO A 45 5.15 -5.83 -2.42
N ASP A 46 5.40 -5.47 -1.17
CA ASP A 46 6.30 -6.24 -0.31
C ASP A 46 5.77 -7.66 -0.05
N PHE A 47 4.45 -7.81 0.11
CA PHE A 47 3.77 -9.09 0.24
C PHE A 47 4.03 -9.99 -0.96
N ASP A 48 3.80 -9.50 -2.19
CA ASP A 48 3.99 -10.28 -3.42
C ASP A 48 5.46 -10.67 -3.61
N ALA A 49 6.38 -9.74 -3.36
CA ALA A 49 7.82 -9.95 -3.49
C ALA A 49 8.37 -11.00 -2.50
N GLN A 50 7.83 -11.07 -1.28
CA GLN A 50 8.30 -12.01 -0.27
C GLN A 50 7.65 -13.39 -0.38
N THR A 51 6.37 -13.45 -0.73
CA THR A 51 5.58 -14.69 -0.69
C THR A 51 5.38 -15.33 -2.07
N GLY A 52 5.48 -14.54 -3.13
CA GLY A 52 5.05 -14.96 -4.47
C GLY A 52 3.54 -15.10 -4.63
N LEU A 53 2.76 -14.68 -3.62
CA LEU A 53 1.30 -14.62 -3.63
C LEU A 53 0.84 -13.23 -4.02
N SER A 54 -0.45 -13.06 -4.35
CA SER A 54 -1.05 -11.75 -4.57
C SER A 54 -2.48 -11.70 -4.08
N LEU A 55 -2.90 -10.54 -3.53
CA LEU A 55 -4.25 -10.35 -3.03
C LEU A 55 -5.25 -9.91 -4.12
N ASP A 56 -4.82 -9.66 -5.36
CA ASP A 56 -5.66 -9.17 -6.46
C ASP A 56 -6.39 -10.28 -7.26
N GLY A 57 -6.32 -11.53 -6.79
CA GLY A 57 -6.97 -12.67 -7.38
C GLY A 57 -8.50 -12.52 -7.47
N LYS A 58 -9.12 -12.99 -8.57
CA LYS A 58 -10.58 -12.87 -8.78
C LYS A 58 -11.42 -13.60 -7.73
N ASP A 59 -10.90 -14.72 -7.23
CA ASP A 59 -11.55 -15.56 -6.23
C ASP A 59 -10.99 -15.34 -4.83
N THR A 60 -10.12 -14.34 -4.67
CA THR A 60 -9.52 -13.95 -3.40
C THR A 60 -10.43 -12.99 -2.67
N THR A 61 -10.68 -13.24 -1.39
CA THR A 61 -11.39 -12.34 -0.48
C THR A 61 -10.53 -12.06 0.73
N VAL A 62 -10.44 -10.79 1.14
CA VAL A 62 -9.57 -10.34 2.22
C VAL A 62 -10.38 -9.74 3.36
N ALA A 63 -10.20 -10.25 4.58
CA ALA A 63 -10.66 -9.58 5.79
C ALA A 63 -9.53 -8.74 6.38
N VAL A 64 -9.85 -7.58 6.95
CA VAL A 64 -8.89 -6.73 7.64
C VAL A 64 -9.34 -6.54 9.07
N VAL A 65 -8.48 -6.89 10.01
CA VAL A 65 -8.71 -6.71 11.45
C VAL A 65 -7.56 -5.92 12.05
N CYS A 66 -7.85 -5.21 13.14
CA CYS A 66 -6.82 -4.50 13.89
C CYS A 66 -7.03 -4.73 15.38
N TYR A 67 -5.96 -5.13 16.03
CA TYR A 67 -5.87 -5.25 17.47
C TYR A 67 -5.09 -4.07 18.03
N VAL A 68 -5.50 -3.58 19.20
CA VAL A 68 -4.79 -2.55 19.97
C VAL A 68 -4.70 -2.96 21.44
N PRO A 69 -3.60 -2.67 22.13
CA PRO A 69 -3.51 -2.83 23.57
C PRO A 69 -4.56 -1.95 24.31
N THR A 70 -5.02 -2.42 25.45
CA THR A 70 -6.04 -1.72 26.26
C THR A 70 -5.66 -0.29 26.59
N GLU A 71 -4.38 -0.03 26.85
CA GLU A 71 -3.86 1.30 27.16
C GLU A 71 -4.09 2.25 25.98
N LEU A 72 -3.82 1.78 24.77
CA LEU A 72 -3.98 2.58 23.55
C LEU A 72 -5.45 2.80 23.20
N GLU A 73 -6.30 1.82 23.48
CA GLU A 73 -7.76 1.97 23.32
C GLU A 73 -8.35 3.06 24.21
N PHE A 74 -7.85 3.20 25.45
CA PHE A 74 -8.25 4.31 26.33
C PHE A 74 -7.78 5.67 25.83
N GLU A 75 -6.57 5.78 25.29
CA GLU A 75 -6.00 7.04 24.78
C GLU A 75 -6.60 7.44 23.42
N SER A 76 -6.90 6.47 22.58
CA SER A 76 -7.42 6.67 21.24
C SER A 76 -8.60 5.72 20.96
N PRO A 77 -9.79 5.99 21.51
CA PRO A 77 -10.96 5.13 21.35
C PRO A 77 -11.29 4.86 19.88
N LYS A 78 -11.55 3.60 19.56
CA LYS A 78 -11.91 3.11 18.20
C LYS A 78 -10.79 3.22 17.15
N ILE A 79 -9.55 3.43 17.56
CA ILE A 79 -8.43 3.52 16.61
C ILE A 79 -8.25 2.20 15.83
N ASP A 80 -8.51 1.06 16.45
CA ASP A 80 -8.57 -0.26 15.85
C ASP A 80 -9.50 -0.29 14.62
N VAL A 81 -10.74 0.14 14.81
CA VAL A 81 -11.77 0.21 13.75
C VAL A 81 -11.40 1.22 12.67
N GLU A 82 -10.87 2.37 13.09
CA GLU A 82 -10.49 3.43 12.15
C GLU A 82 -9.34 2.97 11.24
N VAL A 83 -8.30 2.32 11.79
CA VAL A 83 -7.16 1.81 11.02
C VAL A 83 -7.59 0.66 10.11
N ALA A 84 -8.30 -0.36 10.64
CA ALA A 84 -8.78 -1.48 9.84
C ALA A 84 -9.68 -1.02 8.68
N SER A 85 -10.63 -0.12 8.97
CA SER A 85 -11.53 0.42 7.94
C SER A 85 -10.78 1.25 6.90
N ALA A 86 -9.83 2.09 7.33
CA ALA A 86 -9.05 2.92 6.41
C ALA A 86 -8.22 2.06 5.45
N LEU A 87 -7.56 1.01 5.97
CA LEU A 87 -6.84 0.07 5.11
C LEU A 87 -7.80 -0.69 4.18
N ALA A 88 -8.90 -1.23 4.70
CA ALA A 88 -9.88 -1.96 3.88
C ALA A 88 -10.40 -1.13 2.70
N TYR A 89 -10.76 0.14 2.92
CA TYR A 89 -11.18 1.05 1.85
C TYR A 89 -10.05 1.32 0.86
N ARG A 90 -8.83 1.50 1.33
CA ARG A 90 -7.66 1.73 0.47
C ARG A 90 -7.37 0.52 -0.44
N LEU A 91 -7.42 -0.70 0.10
CA LEU A 91 -7.26 -1.93 -0.67
C LEU A 91 -8.35 -2.08 -1.73
N ALA A 92 -9.62 -1.78 -1.36
CA ALA A 92 -10.74 -1.81 -2.30
C ALA A 92 -10.59 -0.80 -3.45
N GLU A 93 -10.05 0.40 -3.19
CA GLU A 93 -9.71 1.39 -4.24
C GLU A 93 -8.68 0.82 -5.23
N HIS A 94 -7.78 -0.06 -4.77
CA HIS A 94 -6.79 -0.77 -5.60
C HIS A 94 -7.27 -2.10 -6.14
N ARG A 95 -8.61 -2.35 -6.15
CA ARG A 95 -9.27 -3.52 -6.74
C ARG A 95 -9.02 -4.86 -6.02
N ILE A 96 -8.49 -4.82 -4.81
CA ILE A 96 -8.44 -5.98 -3.94
C ILE A 96 -9.86 -6.22 -3.41
N ASN A 97 -10.35 -7.44 -3.48
CA ASN A 97 -11.70 -7.79 -3.05
C ASN A 97 -11.73 -7.94 -1.52
N VAL A 98 -12.09 -6.87 -0.83
CA VAL A 98 -12.10 -6.80 0.63
C VAL A 98 -13.51 -7.03 1.17
N ILE A 99 -13.63 -7.83 2.20
CA ILE A 99 -14.85 -7.97 3.00
C ILE A 99 -15.14 -6.62 3.65
N GLY A 100 -16.36 -6.11 3.48
CA GLY A 100 -16.72 -4.79 3.99
C GLY A 100 -16.42 -4.65 5.48
N PRO A 101 -15.75 -3.59 5.93
CA PRO A 101 -15.34 -3.43 7.33
C PRO A 101 -16.52 -3.45 8.32
N ASP A 102 -17.71 -3.08 7.88
CA ASP A 102 -18.93 -3.18 8.69
C ASP A 102 -19.31 -4.63 9.03
N TYR A 103 -19.04 -5.58 8.13
CA TYR A 103 -19.30 -7.01 8.39
C TYR A 103 -18.30 -7.58 9.38
N VAL A 104 -17.02 -7.23 9.22
CA VAL A 104 -15.96 -7.61 10.16
C VAL A 104 -16.28 -7.06 11.55
N ARG A 105 -16.66 -5.78 11.61
CA ARG A 105 -17.04 -5.11 12.84
C ARG A 105 -18.24 -5.76 13.52
N ALA A 106 -19.30 -6.04 12.76
CA ALA A 106 -20.50 -6.68 13.30
C ALA A 106 -20.19 -8.05 13.91
N TRP A 107 -19.33 -8.82 13.25
CA TRP A 107 -18.89 -10.11 13.79
C TRP A 107 -18.09 -9.96 15.09
N ILE A 108 -17.14 -9.01 15.17
CA ILE A 108 -16.36 -8.73 16.39
C ILE A 108 -17.27 -8.30 17.54
N ASP A 109 -18.26 -7.44 17.28
CA ASP A 109 -19.21 -6.96 18.29
C ASP A 109 -20.10 -8.12 18.84
N GLU A 110 -20.36 -9.16 18.03
CA GLU A 110 -21.11 -10.37 18.43
C GLU A 110 -20.22 -11.42 19.13
N HIS A 111 -18.92 -11.38 18.93
CA HIS A 111 -17.93 -12.35 19.45
C HIS A 111 -16.81 -11.62 20.22
N PRO A 112 -17.10 -10.96 21.34
CA PRO A 112 -16.10 -10.14 22.06
C PRO A 112 -14.95 -10.97 22.69
N ASP A 113 -15.08 -12.28 22.71
CA ASP A 113 -14.13 -13.26 23.23
C ASP A 113 -13.26 -13.91 22.14
N TRP A 114 -13.29 -13.40 20.90
CA TRP A 114 -12.41 -13.87 19.83
C TRP A 114 -10.94 -13.63 20.21
N GLU A 115 -10.07 -14.58 19.89
CA GLU A 115 -8.65 -14.54 20.24
C GLU A 115 -7.75 -14.64 19.02
N ARG A 116 -8.25 -15.18 17.91
CA ARG A 116 -7.44 -15.47 16.73
C ARG A 116 -8.09 -14.95 15.45
N PRO A 117 -7.29 -14.33 14.58
CA PRO A 117 -7.80 -13.79 13.31
C PRO A 117 -8.40 -14.85 12.38
N GLU A 118 -7.99 -16.13 12.50
CA GLU A 118 -8.57 -17.24 11.75
C GLU A 118 -10.08 -17.44 12.03
N GLU A 119 -10.55 -17.11 13.23
CA GLU A 119 -11.98 -17.22 13.59
C GLU A 119 -12.83 -16.28 12.72
N ILE A 120 -12.31 -15.08 12.44
CA ILE A 120 -12.94 -14.12 11.54
C ILE A 120 -12.85 -14.60 10.09
N GLY A 121 -11.70 -15.13 9.70
CA GLY A 121 -11.47 -15.69 8.37
C GLY A 121 -12.44 -16.82 8.04
N GLU A 122 -12.60 -17.76 8.94
CA GLU A 122 -13.55 -18.88 8.81
C GLU A 122 -14.99 -18.40 8.74
N ALA A 123 -15.40 -17.56 9.68
CA ALA A 123 -16.77 -17.07 9.78
C ALA A 123 -17.22 -16.25 8.57
N LEU A 124 -16.33 -15.46 7.99
CA LEU A 124 -16.61 -14.59 6.86
C LEU A 124 -16.18 -15.19 5.51
N HIS A 125 -15.68 -16.43 5.50
CA HIS A 125 -15.17 -17.12 4.31
C HIS A 125 -14.11 -16.30 3.56
N ALA A 126 -13.19 -15.67 4.31
CA ALA A 126 -12.06 -14.97 3.74
C ALA A 126 -11.01 -15.95 3.20
N THR A 127 -10.35 -15.58 2.11
CA THR A 127 -9.16 -16.31 1.61
C THR A 127 -7.93 -15.93 2.42
N TYR A 128 -7.84 -14.63 2.76
CA TYR A 128 -6.76 -14.08 3.58
C TYR A 128 -7.33 -13.20 4.69
N VAL A 129 -6.66 -13.20 5.83
CA VAL A 129 -6.90 -12.23 6.90
C VAL A 129 -5.64 -11.38 7.07
N ILE A 130 -5.78 -10.07 6.90
CA ILE A 130 -4.74 -9.10 7.27
C ILE A 130 -4.99 -8.75 8.73
N ASP A 131 -4.10 -9.21 9.59
CA ASP A 131 -4.09 -8.95 11.03
C ASP A 131 -3.09 -7.83 11.32
N ILE A 132 -3.59 -6.73 11.87
CA ILE A 132 -2.84 -5.54 12.22
C ILE A 132 -2.76 -5.47 13.74
N GLU A 133 -1.56 -5.47 14.29
CA GLU A 133 -1.33 -5.15 15.68
C GLU A 133 -0.73 -3.74 15.78
N LEU A 134 -1.54 -2.77 16.24
CA LEU A 134 -1.11 -1.38 16.43
C LEU A 134 -0.56 -1.24 17.86
N THR A 135 0.76 -1.26 18.00
CA THR A 135 1.44 -1.27 19.31
C THR A 135 1.68 0.12 19.89
N ASP A 136 1.81 1.14 19.03
CA ASP A 136 1.88 2.55 19.42
C ASP A 136 1.11 3.43 18.45
N PHE A 137 0.45 4.47 18.98
CA PHE A 137 -0.23 5.48 18.18
C PHE A 137 -0.27 6.81 18.93
N SER A 138 0.24 7.86 18.32
CA SER A 138 0.23 9.21 18.86
C SER A 138 -0.05 10.25 17.78
N LEU A 139 -0.71 11.33 18.14
CA LEU A 139 -0.99 12.48 17.26
C LEU A 139 -0.20 13.73 17.64
N TYR A 140 0.52 13.69 18.75
CA TYR A 140 1.28 14.83 19.24
C TYR A 140 2.78 14.59 19.12
N GLU A 141 3.53 15.70 18.96
CA GLU A 141 4.98 15.67 19.07
C GLU A 141 5.38 15.33 20.50
N GLU A 142 6.51 14.64 20.66
CA GLU A 142 7.01 14.24 21.99
C GLU A 142 7.15 15.46 22.93
N ASN A 143 6.71 15.23 24.16
CA ASN A 143 6.80 16.22 25.23
C ASN A 143 6.06 17.56 24.99
N THR A 144 5.12 17.60 24.04
CA THR A 144 4.31 18.79 23.80
C THR A 144 2.91 18.47 23.31
N HIS A 145 1.92 19.30 23.68
CA HIS A 145 0.56 19.27 23.14
C HIS A 145 0.27 20.44 22.19
N SER A 146 1.28 21.25 21.87
CA SER A 146 1.12 22.39 20.97
C SER A 146 1.49 22.11 19.53
N LEU A 147 2.03 20.92 19.26
CA LEU A 147 2.46 20.46 17.94
C LEU A 147 1.90 19.07 17.64
N TYR A 148 1.40 18.88 16.41
CA TYR A 148 0.97 17.60 15.89
C TYR A 148 2.09 16.90 15.14
N ARG A 149 2.30 15.64 15.47
CA ARG A 149 3.07 14.67 14.72
C ARG A 149 2.45 13.29 14.94
N GLY A 150 1.89 12.70 13.87
CA GLY A 150 1.40 11.34 13.90
C GLY A 150 2.57 10.35 13.98
N ARG A 151 2.47 9.38 14.87
CA ARG A 151 3.37 8.22 14.96
C ARG A 151 2.53 6.98 15.11
N ALA A 152 2.94 5.91 14.47
CA ALA A 152 2.38 4.58 14.68
C ALA A 152 3.47 3.53 14.53
N GLU A 153 3.44 2.55 15.41
CA GLU A 153 4.20 1.30 15.29
C GLU A 153 3.20 0.18 15.05
N VAL A 154 3.36 -0.51 13.94
CA VAL A 154 2.40 -1.49 13.44
C VAL A 154 3.12 -2.79 13.10
N TYR A 155 2.62 -3.90 13.63
CA TYR A 155 3.00 -5.22 13.20
C TYR A 155 1.88 -5.79 12.33
N VAL A 156 2.21 -6.22 11.11
CA VAL A 156 1.24 -6.69 10.12
C VAL A 156 1.52 -8.14 9.80
N LYS A 157 0.50 -8.99 9.91
CA LYS A 157 0.53 -10.38 9.48
C LYS A 157 -0.50 -10.62 8.39
N VAL A 158 -0.22 -11.57 7.53
CA VAL A 158 -1.23 -12.13 6.59
C VAL A 158 -1.36 -13.61 6.86
N ILE A 159 -2.59 -14.04 7.09
CA ILE A 159 -2.96 -15.41 7.34
C ILE A 159 -3.72 -15.92 6.13
N GLU A 160 -3.24 -16.96 5.48
CA GLU A 160 -3.93 -17.69 4.44
C GLU A 160 -4.88 -18.72 5.09
N MET A 161 -6.16 -18.64 4.76
CA MET A 161 -7.18 -19.56 5.28
C MET A 161 -7.18 -20.85 4.49
N LEU A 162 -7.16 -21.98 5.20
CA LEU A 162 -7.22 -23.31 4.63
C LEU A 162 -8.66 -23.86 4.60
N GLU A 163 -8.91 -24.85 3.77
CA GLU A 163 -10.25 -25.45 3.59
C GLU A 163 -10.84 -26.06 4.87
N ASP A 164 -9.99 -26.41 5.83
CA ASP A 164 -10.40 -26.99 7.13
C ASP A 164 -10.72 -25.92 8.20
N GLY A 165 -10.70 -24.63 7.83
CA GLY A 165 -10.95 -23.50 8.73
C GLY A 165 -9.73 -23.08 9.56
N THR A 166 -8.57 -23.75 9.41
CA THR A 166 -7.32 -23.30 10.00
C THR A 166 -6.67 -22.23 9.13
N GLY A 167 -5.66 -21.54 9.67
CA GLY A 167 -4.88 -20.54 8.91
C GLY A 167 -3.38 -20.80 9.03
N GLU A 168 -2.65 -20.37 8.02
CA GLU A 168 -1.19 -20.36 7.99
C GLU A 168 -0.69 -18.91 7.84
N GLU A 169 0.20 -18.47 8.74
CA GLU A 169 0.87 -17.18 8.59
C GLU A 169 1.84 -17.25 7.42
N VAL A 170 1.51 -16.56 6.33
CA VAL A 170 2.32 -16.54 5.10
C VAL A 170 3.20 -15.31 4.98
N TYR A 171 2.92 -14.26 5.77
CA TYR A 171 3.67 -13.01 5.73
C TYR A 171 3.62 -12.30 7.07
N ALA A 172 4.73 -11.67 7.47
CA ALA A 172 4.80 -10.79 8.61
C ALA A 172 5.82 -9.67 8.40
N THR A 173 5.48 -8.44 8.80
CA THR A 173 6.38 -7.29 8.71
C THR A 173 6.06 -6.24 9.76
N GLU A 174 7.02 -5.37 10.05
CA GLU A 174 6.84 -4.19 10.89
C GLU A 174 6.81 -2.92 10.04
N LEU A 175 5.96 -1.97 10.42
CA LEU A 175 5.88 -0.67 9.79
C LEU A 175 5.90 0.42 10.86
N ASN A 176 6.86 1.35 10.70
CA ASN A 176 6.97 2.54 11.53
C ASN A 176 6.56 3.74 10.68
N SER A 177 5.49 4.42 11.07
CA SER A 177 4.95 5.60 10.39
C SER A 177 5.18 6.86 11.21
N VAL A 178 5.67 7.92 10.55
CA VAL A 178 5.81 9.26 11.14
C VAL A 178 5.34 10.31 10.14
N PHE A 179 4.42 11.16 10.57
CA PHE A 179 3.89 12.24 9.73
C PHE A 179 3.54 13.50 10.55
N PRO A 180 3.95 14.70 10.08
CA PRO A 180 4.89 14.98 9.01
C PRO A 180 6.32 14.53 9.38
N GLN A 181 7.11 14.16 8.38
CA GLN A 181 8.48 13.67 8.63
C GLN A 181 9.43 14.79 9.05
N LEU A 182 9.27 16.00 8.49
CA LEU A 182 10.23 17.08 8.66
C LEU A 182 9.83 18.03 9.80
N VAL A 183 8.68 18.69 9.72
CA VAL A 183 8.29 19.75 10.66
C VAL A 183 6.90 19.45 11.23
N PRO A 184 6.75 19.31 12.56
CA PRO A 184 5.45 19.16 13.19
C PRO A 184 4.52 20.34 12.88
N ARG A 185 3.21 20.11 12.88
CA ARG A 185 2.21 21.14 12.61
C ARG A 185 1.71 21.79 13.89
N SER A 186 1.47 23.09 13.83
CA SER A 186 0.92 23.83 14.98
C SER A 186 -0.53 23.45 15.25
N THR A 187 -0.87 23.20 16.53
CA THR A 187 -2.26 22.98 16.96
C THR A 187 -3.13 24.23 16.85
N GLN A 188 -2.54 25.39 16.63
CA GLN A 188 -3.28 26.65 16.42
C GLN A 188 -3.77 26.78 14.97
N GLU A 189 -3.13 26.10 14.03
CA GLU A 189 -3.44 26.19 12.59
C GLU A 189 -4.30 25.01 12.10
N ASN A 190 -4.27 23.89 12.81
CA ASN A 190 -4.99 22.67 12.43
C ASN A 190 -5.82 22.16 13.61
N SER A 191 -7.02 21.66 13.32
CA SER A 191 -7.78 20.93 14.33
C SER A 191 -7.26 19.51 14.50
N LEU A 192 -7.41 18.94 15.71
CA LEU A 192 -7.02 17.55 15.97
C LEU A 192 -7.73 16.56 15.03
N LEU A 193 -9.01 16.80 14.74
CA LEU A 193 -9.80 15.92 13.89
C LEU A 193 -9.30 15.92 12.43
N GLU A 194 -8.94 17.09 11.91
CA GLU A 194 -8.39 17.22 10.55
C GLU A 194 -7.03 16.54 10.46
N PHE A 195 -6.16 16.81 11.44
CA PHE A 195 -4.84 16.19 11.49
C PHE A 195 -4.93 14.67 11.64
N LYS A 196 -5.80 14.17 12.54
CA LYS A 196 -6.03 12.71 12.69
C LYS A 196 -6.47 12.08 11.39
N ARG A 197 -7.43 12.69 10.69
CA ARG A 197 -7.93 12.17 9.39
C ARG A 197 -6.83 12.12 8.34
N GLU A 198 -6.02 13.16 8.25
CA GLU A 198 -4.90 13.21 7.32
C GLU A 198 -3.85 12.15 7.66
N TYR A 199 -3.51 12.00 8.93
CA TYR A 199 -2.57 10.98 9.36
C TYR A 199 -3.08 9.56 9.11
N LEU A 200 -4.34 9.27 9.41
CA LEU A 200 -4.93 7.95 9.12
C LEU A 200 -4.98 7.65 7.62
N SER A 201 -5.25 8.65 6.78
CA SER A 201 -5.14 8.50 5.32
C SER A 201 -3.71 8.15 4.91
N ARG A 202 -2.72 8.78 5.53
CA ARG A 202 -1.31 8.50 5.29
C ARG A 202 -0.91 7.11 5.75
N LEU A 203 -1.27 6.74 6.97
CA LEU A 203 -0.97 5.43 7.55
C LEU A 203 -1.61 4.30 6.72
N SER A 204 -2.88 4.47 6.31
CA SER A 204 -3.55 3.48 5.47
C SER A 204 -2.90 3.34 4.08
N GLU A 205 -2.31 4.40 3.54
CA GLU A 205 -1.57 4.34 2.29
C GLU A 205 -0.23 3.62 2.46
N GLU A 206 0.51 3.90 3.53
CA GLU A 206 1.76 3.20 3.85
C GLU A 206 1.53 1.70 4.09
N LEU A 207 0.47 1.34 4.82
CA LEU A 207 0.04 -0.05 5.00
C LEU A 207 -0.40 -0.69 3.68
N GLY A 208 -1.14 0.04 2.85
CA GLY A 208 -1.60 -0.43 1.55
C GLY A 208 -0.46 -0.75 0.59
N TRP A 209 0.64 0.01 0.64
CA TRP A 209 1.82 -0.24 -0.18
C TRP A 209 2.52 -1.59 0.09
N LEU A 210 2.17 -2.26 1.15
CA LEU A 210 2.58 -3.64 1.40
C LEU A 210 1.88 -4.62 0.46
N PHE A 211 0.71 -4.24 -0.10
CA PHE A 211 -0.22 -5.15 -0.80
C PHE A 211 -0.58 -4.76 -2.22
N TYR A 212 -0.26 -3.55 -2.67
CA TYR A 212 -0.49 -3.11 -4.04
C TYR A 212 0.68 -2.32 -4.60
N GLU A 213 0.79 -2.35 -5.92
CA GLU A 213 1.85 -1.62 -6.65
C GLU A 213 1.77 -0.11 -6.40
N ARG A 214 2.93 0.51 -6.25
CA ARG A 214 3.09 1.96 -6.18
C ARG A 214 4.11 2.45 -7.19
N TYR A 215 4.09 3.74 -7.48
CA TYR A 215 5.05 4.35 -8.38
C TYR A 215 6.13 5.11 -7.63
N ASN A 216 7.29 5.22 -8.27
CA ASN A 216 8.40 6.00 -7.73
C ASN A 216 7.98 7.48 -7.68
N GLY A 217 7.93 8.06 -6.50
CA GLY A 217 7.47 9.45 -6.30
C GLY A 217 6.16 9.60 -5.54
N ASP A 218 5.39 8.54 -5.32
CA ASP A 218 4.15 8.59 -4.54
C ASP A 218 4.38 9.06 -3.10
N LYS A 219 5.60 8.88 -2.56
CA LYS A 219 6.02 9.41 -1.25
C LYS A 219 6.26 10.94 -1.23
N ILE A 220 6.45 11.59 -2.38
CA ILE A 220 6.85 13.00 -2.45
C ILE A 220 5.77 13.96 -1.89
N PRO A 221 4.48 13.80 -2.21
CA PRO A 221 3.43 14.68 -1.68
C PRO A 221 3.32 14.70 -0.16
N TRP A 222 3.84 13.67 0.51
CA TRP A 222 3.72 13.46 1.96
C TRP A 222 4.98 13.79 2.74
N ALA A 223 6.03 14.25 2.08
CA ALA A 223 7.31 14.56 2.73
C ALA A 223 7.28 15.87 3.57
N THR A 224 6.21 16.68 3.45
CA THR A 224 6.07 17.99 4.10
C THR A 224 4.99 17.99 5.15
#